data_c84d8cf97d4b6b5e5aacf6182cd9b0b7
#
_entry.id   c84d8cf97d4b6b5e5aacf6182cd9b0b7
#
_cell.length_a   1.000
_cell.length_b   1.000
_cell.length_c   1.000
_cell.angle_alpha   90.00
_cell.angle_beta   90.00
_cell.angle_gamma   90.00
#
_symmetry.space_group_name_H-M   'P 1'
#
loop_
_entity.id
_entity.type
_entity.pdbx_description
1 polymer ?
#
loop_
_entity_poly.entity_id
_entity_poly.type
_entity_poly.pdbx_seq_one_letter_code
_entity_poly.pdbx_strand_id
1 'polypeptide(L)'
;MNSKELFVRDTTVIKKSDNLFTAEVSDNWSIGNTANGGYSMTLAAKAMSEFLEHKDPLSISAHYLDRVDFGATELHVTHLSSSKSLSTARVELIQNNKIKIIFIGTFTDFSFKNDMNIYERDVPSFPDYESCEVIPYKEGFNPKLDKNIEKAY
;
A
#
# COMPACT_ATOMS: atom_id res chain seq x y z
N MET A 1 -14.34 13.93 -8.68
CA MET A 1 -13.05 13.33 -8.26
C MET A 1 -12.93 11.98 -8.94
N ASN A 2 -11.86 11.75 -9.70
CA ASN A 2 -11.61 10.46 -10.34
C ASN A 2 -10.99 9.48 -9.31
N SER A 3 -10.90 8.19 -9.67
CA SER A 3 -10.40 7.16 -8.73
C SER A 3 -8.95 7.37 -8.31
N LYS A 4 -8.11 7.93 -9.18
CA LYS A 4 -6.72 8.27 -8.86
C LYS A 4 -6.65 9.37 -7.78
N GLU A 5 -7.43 10.44 -7.94
CA GLU A 5 -7.50 11.52 -6.95
C GLU A 5 -8.07 11.01 -5.62
N LEU A 6 -9.09 10.15 -5.70
CA LEU A 6 -9.68 9.50 -4.53
C LEU A 6 -8.63 8.66 -3.78
N PHE A 7 -7.86 7.84 -4.49
CA PHE A 7 -6.83 7.00 -3.90
C PHE A 7 -5.71 7.82 -3.25
N VAL A 8 -5.23 8.85 -3.95
CA VAL A 8 -4.20 9.76 -3.41
C VAL A 8 -4.67 10.41 -2.11
N ARG A 9 -5.91 10.91 -2.08
CA ARG A 9 -6.51 11.51 -0.89
C ARG A 9 -6.59 10.50 0.26
N ASP A 10 -7.15 9.32 -0.03
CA ASP A 10 -7.45 8.29 0.98
C ASP A 10 -6.19 7.56 1.47
N THR A 11 -5.05 7.71 0.79
CA THR A 11 -3.75 7.18 1.21
C THR A 11 -2.82 8.24 1.81
N THR A 12 -3.34 9.42 2.12
CA THR A 12 -2.57 10.48 2.76
C THR A 12 -2.24 10.11 4.20
N VAL A 13 -0.96 10.22 4.57
CA VAL A 13 -0.48 10.07 5.95
C VAL A 13 0.00 11.43 6.47
N ILE A 14 -0.19 11.67 7.76
CA ILE A 14 0.19 12.93 8.43
C ILE A 14 1.23 12.62 9.48
N LYS A 15 2.43 13.17 9.32
CA LYS A 15 3.51 13.06 10.32
C LYS A 15 3.14 13.82 11.60
N LYS A 16 3.17 13.14 12.75
CA LYS A 16 2.91 13.72 14.08
C LYS A 16 4.18 13.90 14.90
N SER A 17 5.13 12.99 14.76
CA SER A 17 6.46 13.06 15.36
C SER A 17 7.48 12.38 14.46
N ASP A 18 8.70 12.18 14.93
CA ASP A 18 9.75 11.58 14.10
C ASP A 18 9.41 10.19 13.61
N ASN A 19 8.68 9.39 14.40
CA ASN A 19 8.36 8.01 14.11
C ASN A 19 6.86 7.69 14.18
N LEU A 20 6.00 8.69 14.34
CA LEU A 20 4.54 8.53 14.40
C LEU A 20 3.86 9.26 13.25
N PHE A 21 3.05 8.52 12.52
CA PHE A 21 2.15 9.04 11.51
C PHE A 21 0.70 8.68 11.86
N THR A 22 -0.24 9.46 11.35
CA THR A 22 -1.68 9.15 11.43
C THR A 22 -2.29 9.15 10.05
N ALA A 23 -3.33 8.37 9.88
CA ALA A 23 -4.14 8.34 8.68
C ALA A 23 -5.61 8.11 9.03
N GLU A 24 -6.49 8.39 8.07
CA GLU A 24 -7.90 8.05 8.12
C GLU A 24 -8.16 6.87 7.18
N VAL A 25 -8.55 5.73 7.74
CA VAL A 25 -8.86 4.54 6.95
C VAL A 25 -10.23 4.71 6.29
N SER A 26 -10.23 4.87 4.97
CA SER A 26 -11.43 5.09 4.18
C SER A 26 -12.17 3.78 3.88
N ASP A 27 -13.50 3.82 3.89
CA ASP A 27 -14.36 2.70 3.50
C ASP A 27 -14.46 2.52 1.96
N ASN A 28 -13.93 3.48 1.18
CA ASN A 28 -13.90 3.40 -0.28
C ASN A 28 -13.10 2.18 -0.81
N TRP A 29 -12.14 1.69 -0.01
CA TRP A 29 -11.24 0.59 -0.35
C TRP A 29 -11.52 -0.64 0.52
N SER A 30 -12.81 -0.91 0.74
CA SER A 30 -13.26 -2.00 1.61
C SER A 30 -13.55 -3.28 0.86
N ILE A 31 -13.39 -4.39 1.59
CA ILE A 31 -13.97 -5.70 1.27
C ILE A 31 -14.92 -6.04 2.44
N GLY A 32 -16.22 -5.98 2.19
CA GLY A 32 -17.22 -6.08 3.28
C GLY A 32 -17.06 -4.93 4.29
N ASN A 33 -16.90 -5.25 5.55
CA ASN A 33 -16.81 -4.29 6.66
C ASN A 33 -15.36 -4.07 7.14
N THR A 34 -14.36 -4.31 6.30
CA THR A 34 -12.95 -4.11 6.66
C THR A 34 -12.19 -3.49 5.52
N ALA A 35 -11.12 -2.76 5.84
CA ALA A 35 -10.22 -2.22 4.85
C ALA A 35 -9.50 -3.34 4.09
N ASN A 36 -9.33 -3.17 2.78
CA ASN A 36 -8.51 -4.07 1.96
C ASN A 36 -7.07 -4.09 2.47
N GLY A 37 -6.43 -5.27 2.48
CA GLY A 37 -5.06 -5.42 2.97
C GLY A 37 -4.03 -4.65 2.15
N GLY A 38 -4.17 -4.59 0.83
CA GLY A 38 -3.30 -3.81 -0.05
C GLY A 38 -3.45 -2.30 0.17
N TYR A 39 -4.67 -1.83 0.41
CA TYR A 39 -4.91 -0.44 0.80
C TYR A 39 -4.22 -0.09 2.13
N SER A 40 -4.37 -0.95 3.15
CA SER A 40 -3.67 -0.78 4.44
C SER A 40 -2.14 -0.80 4.29
N MET A 41 -1.62 -1.66 3.38
CA MET A 41 -0.20 -1.70 3.05
C MET A 41 0.28 -0.40 2.39
N THR A 42 -0.56 0.25 1.59
CA THR A 42 -0.23 1.54 0.97
C THR A 42 -0.05 2.64 2.01
N LEU A 43 -0.87 2.67 3.07
CA LEU A 43 -0.68 3.61 4.19
C LEU A 43 0.68 3.40 4.88
N ALA A 44 1.06 2.14 5.13
CA ALA A 44 2.35 1.81 5.71
C ALA A 44 3.51 2.16 4.76
N ALA A 45 3.38 1.89 3.46
CA ALA A 45 4.38 2.26 2.45
C ALA A 45 4.60 3.78 2.38
N LYS A 46 3.52 4.57 2.45
CA LYS A 46 3.60 6.04 2.52
C LYS A 46 4.34 6.52 3.77
N ALA A 47 4.01 5.97 4.95
CA ALA A 47 4.70 6.31 6.18
C ALA A 47 6.19 5.95 6.14
N MET A 48 6.55 4.77 5.59
CA MET A 48 7.94 4.37 5.39
C MET A 48 8.66 5.29 4.40
N SER A 49 8.05 5.62 3.26
CA SER A 49 8.64 6.52 2.26
C SER A 49 8.89 7.92 2.82
N GLU A 50 8.02 8.44 3.69
CA GLU A 50 8.26 9.71 4.38
C GLU A 50 9.38 9.64 5.42
N PHE A 51 9.47 8.50 6.11
CA PHE A 51 10.40 8.29 7.22
C PHE A 51 11.83 7.94 6.77
N LEU A 52 11.96 7.04 5.76
CA LEU A 52 13.25 6.52 5.31
C LEU A 52 13.98 7.50 4.37
N GLU A 53 15.29 7.34 4.26
CA GLU A 53 16.13 8.07 3.31
C GLU A 53 15.78 7.67 1.87
N HIS A 54 15.71 6.35 1.59
CA HIS A 54 15.29 5.80 0.30
C HIS A 54 13.77 5.81 0.18
N LYS A 55 13.25 6.18 -1.01
CA LYS A 55 11.83 6.52 -1.18
C LYS A 55 11.02 5.47 -1.95
N ASP A 56 11.69 4.61 -2.73
CA ASP A 56 11.03 3.67 -3.61
C ASP A 56 10.91 2.29 -2.97
N PRO A 57 9.70 1.71 -2.83
CA PRO A 57 9.51 0.42 -2.19
C PRO A 57 10.05 -0.72 -3.07
N LEU A 58 11.03 -1.47 -2.58
CA LEU A 58 11.57 -2.66 -3.23
C LEU A 58 10.79 -3.92 -2.82
N SER A 59 10.47 -4.04 -1.54
CA SER A 59 9.65 -5.12 -1.01
C SER A 59 8.92 -4.68 0.24
N ILE A 60 7.70 -5.18 0.44
CA ILE A 60 6.94 -5.02 1.68
C ILE A 60 6.27 -6.35 2.00
N SER A 61 6.44 -6.83 3.23
CA SER A 61 5.71 -7.95 3.79
C SER A 61 4.77 -7.48 4.89
N ALA A 62 3.66 -8.20 5.10
CA ALA A 62 2.64 -7.86 6.08
C ALA A 62 2.21 -9.09 6.89
N HIS A 63 2.04 -8.89 8.20
CA HIS A 63 1.41 -9.84 9.10
C HIS A 63 0.08 -9.25 9.58
N TYR A 64 -1.02 -9.78 9.05
CA TYR A 64 -2.37 -9.38 9.39
C TYR A 64 -2.81 -10.08 10.68
N LEU A 65 -2.86 -9.34 11.78
CA LEU A 65 -3.15 -9.88 13.12
C LEU A 65 -4.62 -9.71 13.50
N ASP A 66 -5.26 -8.65 12.98
CA ASP A 66 -6.66 -8.34 13.23
C ASP A 66 -7.23 -7.49 12.08
N ARG A 67 -8.56 -7.34 12.05
CA ARG A 67 -9.24 -6.46 11.10
C ARG A 67 -8.84 -5.01 11.31
N VAL A 68 -8.73 -4.29 10.20
CA VAL A 68 -8.61 -2.84 10.21
C VAL A 68 -10.00 -2.25 9.99
N ASP A 69 -10.46 -1.50 10.99
CA ASP A 69 -11.72 -0.78 10.97
C ASP A 69 -11.55 0.55 10.19
N PHE A 70 -12.65 1.14 9.75
CA PHE A 70 -12.63 2.48 9.14
C PHE A 70 -12.44 3.54 10.21
N GLY A 71 -11.82 4.66 9.83
CA GLY A 71 -11.55 5.77 10.73
C GLY A 71 -10.08 5.94 11.08
N ALA A 72 -9.82 6.66 12.16
CA ALA A 72 -8.48 7.04 12.57
C ALA A 72 -7.58 5.85 12.88
N THR A 73 -6.33 5.93 12.43
CA THR A 73 -5.29 4.95 12.71
C THR A 73 -3.95 5.63 12.98
N GLU A 74 -3.12 4.98 13.76
CA GLU A 74 -1.73 5.34 14.00
C GLU A 74 -0.81 4.36 13.27
N LEU A 75 0.29 4.90 12.75
CA LEU A 75 1.35 4.16 12.07
C LEU A 75 2.66 4.47 12.79
N HIS A 76 3.11 3.53 13.62
CA HIS A 76 4.36 3.66 14.36
C HIS A 76 5.49 3.05 13.53
N VAL A 77 6.44 3.87 13.12
CA VAL A 77 7.56 3.46 12.26
C VAL A 77 8.81 3.24 13.10
N THR A 78 9.46 2.12 12.91
CA THR A 78 10.75 1.79 13.55
C THR A 78 11.79 1.56 12.48
N HIS A 79 12.89 2.32 12.51
CA HIS A 79 14.05 2.09 11.66
C HIS A 79 14.71 0.76 12.05
N LEU A 80 15.02 -0.08 11.07
CA LEU A 80 15.69 -1.35 11.30
C LEU A 80 17.12 -1.37 10.78
N SER A 81 17.33 -0.85 9.56
CA SER A 81 18.63 -0.89 8.90
C SER A 81 18.72 0.16 7.80
N SER A 82 19.91 0.67 7.55
CA SER A 82 20.27 1.47 6.38
C SER A 82 21.63 1.09 5.84
N SER A 83 21.76 1.15 4.53
CA SER A 83 22.99 1.02 3.77
C SER A 83 23.04 2.10 2.68
N LYS A 84 24.07 2.10 1.85
CA LYS A 84 24.20 3.06 0.73
C LYS A 84 23.02 3.01 -0.24
N SER A 85 22.39 1.85 -0.45
CA SER A 85 21.37 1.64 -1.49
C SER A 85 20.03 1.13 -0.95
N LEU A 86 19.93 0.79 0.33
CA LEU A 86 18.74 0.21 0.92
C LEU A 86 18.49 0.77 2.32
N SER A 87 17.22 0.99 2.64
CA SER A 87 16.74 1.26 4.00
C SER A 87 15.58 0.35 4.32
N THR A 88 15.53 -0.16 5.55
CA THR A 88 14.48 -1.07 6.02
C THR A 88 13.82 -0.51 7.27
N ALA A 89 12.50 -0.51 7.30
CA ALA A 89 11.72 -0.14 8.47
C ALA A 89 10.60 -1.14 8.75
N ARG A 90 10.14 -1.13 10.00
CA ARG A 90 8.92 -1.78 10.46
C ARG A 90 7.85 -0.72 10.71
N VAL A 91 6.61 -1.01 10.35
CA VAL A 91 5.43 -0.21 10.71
C VAL A 91 4.43 -1.07 11.45
N GLU A 92 3.92 -0.56 12.56
CA GLU A 92 2.76 -1.10 13.26
C GLU A 92 1.56 -0.20 12.99
N LEU A 93 0.53 -0.76 12.36
CA LEU A 93 -0.77 -0.10 12.20
C LEU A 93 -1.60 -0.39 13.43
N ILE A 94 -1.99 0.67 14.14
CA ILE A 94 -2.62 0.58 15.46
C ILE A 94 -3.97 1.28 15.42
N GLN A 95 -4.99 0.61 15.95
CA GLN A 95 -6.30 1.19 16.23
C GLN A 95 -6.77 0.72 17.61
N ASN A 96 -7.40 1.62 18.38
CA ASN A 96 -7.92 1.32 19.73
C ASN A 96 -6.84 0.69 20.64
N ASN A 97 -5.62 1.20 20.61
CA ASN A 97 -4.46 0.71 21.35
C ASN A 97 -4.10 -0.77 21.05
N LYS A 98 -4.50 -1.28 19.87
CA LYS A 98 -4.21 -2.64 19.45
C LYS A 98 -3.52 -2.64 18.10
N ILE A 99 -2.44 -3.43 17.98
CA ILE A 99 -1.77 -3.65 16.71
C ILE A 99 -2.67 -4.50 15.83
N LYS A 100 -3.03 -3.98 14.68
CA LYS A 100 -3.85 -4.65 13.67
C LYS A 100 -3.01 -5.36 12.62
N ILE A 101 -1.95 -4.69 12.16
CA ILE A 101 -1.04 -5.23 11.14
C ILE A 101 0.39 -4.79 11.47
N ILE A 102 1.34 -5.68 11.22
CA ILE A 102 2.78 -5.36 11.23
C ILE A 102 3.29 -5.47 9.80
N PHE A 103 3.98 -4.42 9.34
CA PHE A 103 4.65 -4.39 8.04
C PHE A 103 6.15 -4.31 8.23
N ILE A 104 6.90 -4.97 7.35
CA ILE A 104 8.34 -4.77 7.20
C ILE A 104 8.58 -4.44 5.72
N GLY A 105 9.21 -3.30 5.46
CA GLY A 105 9.48 -2.82 4.11
C GLY A 105 10.94 -2.44 3.93
N THR A 106 11.51 -2.86 2.80
CA THR A 106 12.81 -2.43 2.32
C THR A 106 12.62 -1.49 1.13
N PHE A 107 13.30 -0.36 1.18
CA PHE A 107 13.22 0.72 0.21
C PHE A 107 14.58 0.97 -0.43
N THR A 108 14.56 1.44 -1.66
CA THR A 108 15.72 1.79 -2.47
C THR A 108 15.50 3.13 -3.17
N ASP A 109 16.38 3.47 -4.09
CA ASP A 109 16.21 4.56 -5.04
C ASP A 109 16.28 3.99 -6.46
N PHE A 110 15.14 3.97 -7.17
CA PHE A 110 15.05 3.46 -8.54
C PHE A 110 15.76 4.35 -9.58
N SER A 111 16.27 5.53 -9.18
CA SER A 111 17.14 6.32 -10.03
C SER A 111 18.53 5.70 -10.22
N PHE A 112 18.93 4.75 -9.35
CA PHE A 112 20.16 3.99 -9.54
C PHE A 112 20.06 3.16 -10.83
N LYS A 113 20.87 3.53 -11.83
CA LYS A 113 20.96 2.79 -13.09
C LYS A 113 21.68 1.48 -12.85
N ASN A 114 21.06 0.38 -13.24
CA ASN A 114 21.69 -0.91 -13.38
C ASN A 114 21.72 -1.24 -14.87
N ASP A 115 22.91 -1.35 -15.45
CA ASP A 115 23.09 -1.62 -16.88
C ASP A 115 22.92 -3.11 -17.22
N MET A 116 22.72 -3.98 -16.21
CA MET A 116 22.58 -5.41 -16.42
C MET A 116 21.13 -5.86 -16.19
N ASN A 117 20.43 -6.17 -17.28
CA ASN A 117 19.14 -6.84 -17.25
C ASN A 117 19.33 -8.31 -17.69
N ILE A 118 19.11 -9.25 -16.80
CA ILE A 118 19.18 -10.69 -17.10
C ILE A 118 17.73 -11.21 -17.15
N TYR A 119 17.33 -11.68 -18.33
CA TYR A 119 16.07 -12.38 -18.53
C TYR A 119 16.36 -13.87 -18.70
N GLU A 120 16.00 -14.68 -17.74
CA GLU A 120 16.24 -16.14 -17.78
C GLU A 120 15.17 -16.88 -18.59
N ARG A 121 14.02 -16.26 -18.82
CA ARG A 121 12.90 -16.84 -19.56
C ARG A 121 12.18 -15.79 -20.38
N ASP A 122 11.60 -16.25 -21.49
CA ASP A 122 10.71 -15.41 -22.27
C ASP A 122 9.45 -15.03 -21.47
N VAL A 123 8.94 -13.84 -21.73
CA VAL A 123 7.68 -13.39 -21.15
C VAL A 123 6.56 -14.31 -21.65
N PRO A 124 5.69 -14.85 -20.75
CA PRO A 124 4.55 -15.64 -21.19
C PRO A 124 3.64 -14.81 -22.11
N SER A 125 3.11 -15.45 -23.13
CA SER A 125 2.13 -14.82 -24.03
C SER A 125 0.81 -14.67 -23.30
N PHE A 126 0.29 -13.44 -23.23
CA PHE A 126 -1.05 -13.13 -22.75
C PHE A 126 -1.90 -12.57 -23.87
N PRO A 127 -3.24 -12.73 -23.81
CA PRO A 127 -4.15 -12.00 -24.69
C PRO A 127 -3.96 -10.49 -24.51
N ASP A 128 -4.21 -9.75 -25.59
CA ASP A 128 -4.24 -8.27 -25.49
C ASP A 128 -5.34 -7.86 -24.50
N TYR A 129 -5.08 -6.81 -23.71
CA TYR A 129 -6.00 -6.32 -22.69
C TYR A 129 -7.40 -6.05 -23.25
N GLU A 130 -7.48 -5.47 -24.46
CA GLU A 130 -8.72 -5.14 -25.15
C GLU A 130 -9.53 -6.37 -25.56
N SER A 131 -8.90 -7.55 -25.59
CA SER A 131 -9.56 -8.82 -25.88
C SER A 131 -10.09 -9.54 -24.65
N CYS A 132 -9.78 -9.03 -23.44
CA CYS A 132 -10.23 -9.60 -22.19
C CYS A 132 -11.69 -9.24 -21.90
N GLU A 133 -12.43 -10.20 -21.32
CA GLU A 133 -13.80 -9.96 -20.88
C GLU A 133 -13.80 -9.06 -19.63
N VAL A 134 -14.54 -7.95 -19.73
CA VAL A 134 -14.73 -7.05 -18.57
C VAL A 134 -15.87 -7.60 -17.71
N ILE A 135 -15.57 -7.88 -16.44
CA ILE A 135 -16.59 -8.26 -15.45
C ILE A 135 -17.19 -6.97 -14.87
N PRO A 136 -18.45 -6.63 -15.19
CA PRO A 136 -19.03 -5.37 -14.72
C PRO A 136 -19.26 -5.40 -13.20
N TYR A 137 -19.05 -4.25 -12.56
CA TYR A 137 -19.38 -4.08 -11.15
C TYR A 137 -20.88 -4.26 -10.90
N LYS A 138 -21.23 -5.11 -9.92
CA LYS A 138 -22.62 -5.33 -9.46
C LYS A 138 -22.74 -4.90 -7.99
N GLU A 139 -23.55 -3.86 -7.75
CA GLU A 139 -23.81 -3.37 -6.39
C GLU A 139 -24.40 -4.48 -5.50
N GLY A 140 -23.88 -4.59 -4.27
CA GLY A 140 -24.28 -5.64 -3.31
C GLY A 140 -23.61 -7.00 -3.53
N PHE A 141 -22.94 -7.21 -4.66
CA PHE A 141 -22.23 -8.45 -4.96
C PHE A 141 -20.70 -8.27 -4.98
N ASN A 142 -20.22 -7.20 -5.62
CA ASN A 142 -18.79 -6.86 -5.64
C ASN A 142 -18.41 -5.96 -4.47
N PRO A 143 -17.17 -6.05 -3.96
CA PRO A 143 -16.64 -5.10 -2.97
C PRO A 143 -16.65 -3.65 -3.47
N LYS A 144 -16.73 -2.67 -2.57
CA LYS A 144 -16.59 -1.25 -2.92
C LYS A 144 -15.26 -0.93 -3.62
N LEU A 145 -14.21 -1.67 -3.26
CA LEU A 145 -12.92 -1.62 -3.91
C LEU A 145 -13.02 -1.77 -5.43
N ASP A 146 -13.77 -2.75 -5.92
CA ASP A 146 -13.91 -3.03 -7.36
C ASP A 146 -14.55 -1.86 -8.09
N LYS A 147 -15.57 -1.24 -7.51
CA LYS A 147 -16.24 -0.05 -8.07
C LYS A 147 -15.26 1.11 -8.27
N ASN A 148 -14.33 1.29 -7.35
CA ASN A 148 -13.36 2.38 -7.41
C ASN A 148 -12.18 2.06 -8.33
N ILE A 149 -11.82 0.78 -8.50
CA ILE A 149 -10.83 0.35 -9.48
C ILE A 149 -11.39 0.45 -10.90
N GLU A 150 -12.61 -0.06 -11.15
CA GLU A 150 -13.24 0.00 -12.48
C GLU A 150 -13.34 1.43 -13.04
N LYS A 151 -13.52 2.43 -12.18
CA LYS A 151 -13.56 3.84 -12.59
C LYS A 151 -12.18 4.45 -12.89
N ALA A 152 -11.10 3.72 -12.67
CA ALA A 152 -9.74 4.21 -12.88
C ALA A 152 -9.24 3.96 -14.31
N TYR A 153 -9.94 3.14 -15.08
CA TYR A 153 -9.72 2.81 -16.49
C TYR A 153 -10.91 3.31 -17.32
#